data_134a87eb678c90fce36b0992260c521d
#
_entry.id   134a87eb678c90fce36b0992260c521d
#
_cell.length_a   1.000
_cell.length_b   1.000
_cell.length_c   1.000
_cell.angle_alpha   90.00
_cell.angle_beta   90.00
_cell.angle_gamma   90.00
#
_symmetry.space_group_name_H-M   'P 1'
#
loop_
_entity.id
_entity.type
_entity.pdbx_description
1 polymer ?
#
loop_
_entity_poly.entity_id
_entity_poly.type
_entity_poly.pdbx_seq_one_letter_code
_entity_poly.pdbx_strand_id
1 'polypeptide(L)'
;MTPRLKEIFNKEIQPALKDQFGFKNIYMAPKIEKIVLNMGLGLDASDAKILKSCEEDMAKITGQKPVTTKFKKSVANFKTRKGTNAGLKVTLRKNKMYEFLDRLVNIALPRIKDFRGLSPKGFDKFGNYTFGIKEHIIFPEVSFDRAEKVRGLDIIIVIKAINKEHSFALLEKMNFPFIKKGDN
;
A
#
# COMPACT_ATOMS: atom_id res chain seq x y z
N MET A 1 -17.05 -14.70 -1.45
CA MET A 1 -17.69 -13.37 -1.60
C MET A 1 -16.77 -12.47 -2.40
N THR A 2 -17.31 -11.63 -3.27
CA THR A 2 -16.54 -10.60 -3.99
C THR A 2 -16.41 -9.36 -3.09
N PRO A 3 -15.23 -8.74 -2.97
CA PRO A 3 -15.05 -7.52 -2.20
C PRO A 3 -15.93 -6.37 -2.75
N ARG A 4 -16.50 -5.56 -1.87
CA ARG A 4 -17.35 -4.41 -2.21
C ARG A 4 -16.67 -3.48 -3.23
N LEU A 5 -15.42 -3.08 -2.97
CA LEU A 5 -14.69 -2.16 -3.84
C LEU A 5 -14.44 -2.77 -5.24
N LYS A 6 -14.30 -4.10 -5.34
CA LYS A 6 -14.16 -4.78 -6.64
C LYS A 6 -15.46 -4.73 -7.45
N GLU A 7 -16.61 -4.84 -6.79
CA GLU A 7 -17.91 -4.71 -7.47
C GLU A 7 -18.13 -3.30 -7.96
N ILE A 8 -17.86 -2.29 -7.14
CA ILE A 8 -17.93 -0.87 -7.51
C ILE A 8 -16.97 -0.59 -8.67
N PHE A 9 -15.73 -1.12 -8.62
CA PHE A 9 -14.77 -0.97 -9.72
C PHE A 9 -15.33 -1.49 -11.05
N ASN A 10 -15.89 -2.70 -11.05
CA ASN A 10 -16.39 -3.32 -12.28
C ASN A 10 -17.68 -2.68 -12.80
N LYS A 11 -18.59 -2.27 -11.89
CA LYS A 11 -19.92 -1.76 -12.29
C LYS A 11 -19.91 -0.26 -12.62
N GLU A 12 -19.09 0.52 -11.92
CA GLU A 12 -19.17 1.99 -11.97
C GLU A 12 -17.86 2.61 -12.45
N ILE A 13 -16.72 2.28 -11.82
CA ILE A 13 -15.45 3.00 -12.03
C ILE A 13 -14.88 2.68 -13.42
N GLN A 14 -14.83 1.41 -13.79
CA GLN A 14 -14.23 0.99 -15.05
C GLN A 14 -14.99 1.51 -16.29
N PRO A 15 -16.35 1.46 -16.36
CA PRO A 15 -17.11 2.10 -17.41
C PRO A 15 -16.93 3.62 -17.45
N ALA A 16 -17.00 4.28 -16.30
CA ALA A 16 -16.82 5.73 -16.22
C ALA A 16 -15.43 6.19 -16.69
N LEU A 17 -14.37 5.43 -16.41
CA LEU A 17 -13.01 5.72 -16.93
C LEU A 17 -12.91 5.47 -18.43
N LYS A 18 -13.60 4.46 -18.96
CA LYS A 18 -13.66 4.20 -20.41
C LYS A 18 -14.27 5.40 -21.12
N ASP A 19 -15.41 5.91 -20.63
CA ASP A 19 -16.13 7.02 -21.24
C ASP A 19 -15.35 8.34 -21.10
N GLN A 20 -14.75 8.58 -19.93
CA GLN A 20 -13.95 9.78 -19.66
C GLN A 20 -12.73 9.92 -20.57
N PHE A 21 -12.05 8.82 -20.88
CA PHE A 21 -10.85 8.82 -21.71
C PHE A 21 -11.06 8.32 -23.15
N GLY A 22 -12.29 7.98 -23.53
CA GLY A 22 -12.65 7.54 -24.86
C GLY A 22 -11.99 6.23 -25.30
N PHE A 23 -11.78 5.28 -24.38
CA PHE A 23 -11.18 4.01 -24.72
C PHE A 23 -12.10 3.15 -25.58
N LYS A 24 -11.58 2.60 -26.69
CA LYS A 24 -12.34 1.69 -27.57
C LYS A 24 -12.77 0.42 -26.86
N ASN A 25 -11.94 -0.10 -25.95
CA ASN A 25 -12.21 -1.33 -25.21
C ASN A 25 -12.14 -1.07 -23.69
N ILE A 26 -13.07 -1.64 -22.94
CA ILE A 26 -13.13 -1.55 -21.48
C ILE A 26 -11.83 -2.09 -20.80
N TYR A 27 -11.15 -3.06 -21.41
CA TYR A 27 -9.90 -3.62 -20.90
C TYR A 27 -8.69 -2.70 -21.03
N MET A 28 -8.80 -1.59 -21.80
CA MET A 28 -7.78 -0.55 -21.89
C MET A 28 -7.87 0.42 -20.69
N ALA A 29 -8.99 0.43 -19.98
CA ALA A 29 -9.15 1.25 -18.78
C ALA A 29 -8.10 0.88 -17.73
N PRO A 30 -7.59 1.87 -16.98
CA PRO A 30 -6.61 1.65 -15.95
C PRO A 30 -7.16 0.72 -14.85
N LYS A 31 -6.30 -0.17 -14.35
CA LYS A 31 -6.65 -1.11 -13.28
C LYS A 31 -5.49 -1.35 -12.34
N ILE A 32 -5.78 -1.64 -11.08
CA ILE A 32 -4.78 -2.04 -10.11
C ILE A 32 -4.38 -3.49 -10.39
N GLU A 33 -3.08 -3.75 -10.47
CA GLU A 33 -2.53 -5.08 -10.72
C GLU A 33 -2.16 -5.79 -9.42
N LYS A 34 -1.49 -5.06 -8.52
CA LYS A 34 -1.06 -5.57 -7.22
C LYS A 34 -0.80 -4.41 -6.26
N ILE A 35 -0.79 -4.73 -4.97
CA ILE A 35 -0.31 -3.84 -3.92
C ILE A 35 0.85 -4.52 -3.22
N VAL A 36 1.92 -3.79 -3.02
CA VAL A 36 3.08 -4.26 -2.29
C VAL A 36 3.21 -3.45 -1.01
N LEU A 37 3.21 -4.15 0.12
CA LEU A 37 3.50 -3.57 1.42
C LEU A 37 4.93 -3.95 1.81
N ASN A 38 5.66 -3.00 2.34
CA ASN A 38 7.01 -3.20 2.84
C ASN A 38 7.16 -2.57 4.23
N MET A 39 7.68 -3.33 5.16
CA MET A 39 8.04 -2.86 6.49
C MET A 39 9.55 -3.00 6.66
N GLY A 40 10.26 -1.87 6.64
CA GLY A 40 11.70 -1.84 6.87
C GLY A 40 12.00 -1.93 8.38
N LEU A 41 12.71 -2.96 8.81
CA LEU A 41 13.09 -3.16 10.22
C LEU A 41 14.54 -2.77 10.48
N GLY A 42 15.37 -2.72 9.44
CA GLY A 42 16.78 -2.41 9.57
C GLY A 42 17.52 -3.40 10.48
N LEU A 43 18.24 -2.89 11.47
CA LEU A 43 19.00 -3.73 12.43
C LEU A 43 18.08 -4.51 13.38
N ASP A 44 16.90 -4.00 13.69
CA ASP A 44 15.92 -4.67 14.57
C ASP A 44 15.45 -6.02 13.96
N ALA A 45 15.59 -6.22 12.63
CA ALA A 45 15.28 -7.48 11.98
C ALA A 45 16.18 -8.65 12.40
N SER A 46 17.28 -8.38 13.09
CA SER A 46 18.18 -9.41 13.63
C SER A 46 17.62 -10.07 14.88
N ASP A 47 16.72 -9.39 15.60
CA ASP A 47 16.02 -9.94 16.74
C ASP A 47 14.81 -10.77 16.27
N ALA A 48 14.86 -12.07 16.56
CA ALA A 48 13.81 -13.01 16.13
C ALA A 48 12.45 -12.70 16.78
N LYS A 49 12.43 -12.16 18.01
CA LYS A 49 11.19 -11.82 18.71
C LYS A 49 10.51 -10.64 18.04
N ILE A 50 11.28 -9.58 17.75
CA ILE A 50 10.78 -8.38 17.08
C ILE A 50 10.29 -8.73 15.67
N LEU A 51 11.08 -9.51 14.91
CA LEU A 51 10.73 -9.94 13.58
C LEU A 51 9.41 -10.72 13.58
N LYS A 52 9.22 -11.65 14.51
CA LYS A 52 8.01 -12.45 14.64
C LYS A 52 6.78 -11.60 14.99
N SER A 53 6.91 -10.66 15.92
CA SER A 53 5.85 -9.72 16.28
C SER A 53 5.40 -8.90 15.05
N CYS A 54 6.35 -8.33 14.31
CA CYS A 54 6.04 -7.59 13.08
C CYS A 54 5.45 -8.48 11.98
N GLU A 55 5.86 -9.75 11.90
CA GLU A 55 5.28 -10.73 10.97
C GLU A 55 3.81 -11.00 11.29
N GLU A 56 3.48 -11.16 12.57
CA GLU A 56 2.10 -11.36 13.03
C GLU A 56 1.22 -10.13 12.74
N ASP A 57 1.73 -8.92 13.01
CA ASP A 57 1.01 -7.68 12.75
C ASP A 57 0.76 -7.47 11.23
N MET A 58 1.79 -7.66 10.40
CA MET A 58 1.62 -7.62 8.95
C MET A 58 0.64 -8.68 8.45
N ALA A 59 0.66 -9.89 9.03
CA ALA A 59 -0.28 -10.94 8.66
C ALA A 59 -1.73 -10.59 9.03
N LYS A 60 -1.97 -9.93 10.19
CA LYS A 60 -3.30 -9.43 10.57
C LYS A 60 -3.79 -8.35 9.62
N ILE A 61 -2.95 -7.36 9.30
CA ILE A 61 -3.27 -6.25 8.39
C ILE A 61 -3.63 -6.77 6.99
N THR A 62 -2.86 -7.72 6.47
CA THR A 62 -2.94 -8.14 5.06
C THR A 62 -3.77 -9.40 4.83
N GLY A 63 -4.03 -10.19 5.88
CA GLY A 63 -4.62 -11.51 5.76
C GLY A 63 -3.73 -12.52 5.00
N GLN A 64 -2.40 -12.23 4.93
CA GLN A 64 -1.43 -13.06 4.24
C GLN A 64 -0.08 -13.04 4.98
N LYS A 65 0.54 -14.20 5.13
CA LYS A 65 1.87 -14.30 5.75
C LYS A 65 2.91 -13.50 4.95
N PRO A 66 3.65 -12.58 5.58
CA PRO A 66 4.71 -11.82 4.93
C PRO A 66 5.93 -12.68 4.60
N VAL A 67 6.73 -12.19 3.67
CA VAL A 67 8.02 -12.78 3.31
C VAL A 67 9.12 -11.92 3.93
N THR A 68 10.05 -12.55 4.64
CA THR A 68 11.23 -11.88 5.19
C THR A 68 12.18 -11.51 4.07
N THR A 69 12.56 -10.24 3.99
CA THR A 69 13.56 -9.74 3.05
C THR A 69 14.94 -9.74 3.70
N LYS A 70 15.99 -9.96 2.89
CA LYS A 70 17.37 -10.06 3.37
C LYS A 70 18.26 -9.02 2.71
N PHE A 71 19.29 -8.57 3.42
CA PHE A 71 20.30 -7.66 2.86
C PHE A 71 21.08 -8.32 1.72
N LYS A 72 21.21 -7.62 0.61
CA LYS A 72 21.96 -8.10 -0.58
C LYS A 72 23.47 -7.87 -0.46
N LYS A 73 23.88 -6.80 0.24
CA LYS A 73 25.29 -6.41 0.41
C LYS A 73 25.58 -6.16 1.88
N SER A 74 26.84 -6.38 2.28
CA SER A 74 27.35 -5.98 3.59
C SER A 74 27.80 -4.52 3.53
N VAL A 75 27.36 -3.70 4.48
CA VAL A 75 27.75 -2.29 4.59
C VAL A 75 28.14 -2.01 6.04
N ALA A 76 29.43 -1.74 6.28
CA ALA A 76 29.99 -1.56 7.61
C ALA A 76 29.34 -0.39 8.37
N ASN A 77 29.11 0.76 7.71
CA ASN A 77 28.50 1.94 8.33
C ASN A 77 27.10 1.67 8.89
N PHE A 78 26.34 0.78 8.24
CA PHE A 78 25.00 0.39 8.70
C PHE A 78 25.00 -0.90 9.53
N LYS A 79 26.17 -1.44 9.88
CA LYS A 79 26.33 -2.71 10.63
C LYS A 79 25.53 -3.88 10.03
N THR A 80 25.35 -3.89 8.70
CA THR A 80 24.56 -4.90 7.99
C THR A 80 25.46 -5.93 7.33
N ARG A 81 25.01 -7.19 7.32
CA ARG A 81 25.72 -8.29 6.64
C ARG A 81 24.82 -8.91 5.57
N LYS A 82 25.42 -9.32 4.45
CA LYS A 82 24.73 -10.06 3.39
C LYS A 82 24.05 -11.30 3.97
N GLY A 83 22.77 -11.48 3.63
CA GLY A 83 21.97 -12.63 4.05
C GLY A 83 21.26 -12.47 5.40
N THR A 84 21.55 -11.44 6.21
CA THR A 84 20.79 -11.14 7.43
C THR A 84 19.42 -10.54 7.08
N ASN A 85 18.46 -10.69 7.98
CA ASN A 85 17.11 -10.16 7.80
C ASN A 85 17.12 -8.63 7.75
N ALA A 86 16.30 -8.03 6.89
CA ALA A 86 16.23 -6.58 6.67
C ALA A 86 14.83 -6.02 6.95
N GLY A 87 13.79 -6.80 6.71
CA GLY A 87 12.41 -6.37 6.86
C GLY A 87 11.42 -7.41 6.35
N LEU A 88 10.18 -6.98 6.19
CA LEU A 88 9.06 -7.81 5.78
C LEU A 88 8.38 -7.22 4.53
N LYS A 89 7.90 -8.10 3.65
CA LYS A 89 7.21 -7.72 2.42
C LYS A 89 5.99 -8.59 2.19
N VAL A 90 4.88 -7.98 1.78
CA VAL A 90 3.68 -8.67 1.31
C VAL A 90 3.29 -8.15 -0.06
N THR A 91 2.82 -9.06 -0.93
CA THR A 91 2.24 -8.68 -2.22
C THR A 91 0.81 -9.18 -2.30
N LEU A 92 -0.13 -8.25 -2.35
CA LEU A 92 -1.56 -8.52 -2.44
C LEU A 92 -2.04 -8.44 -3.88
N ARG A 93 -2.92 -9.38 -4.26
CA ARG A 93 -3.53 -9.46 -5.60
C ARG A 93 -4.99 -9.84 -5.50
N LYS A 94 -5.75 -9.63 -6.57
CA LYS A 94 -7.15 -10.04 -6.72
C LYS A 94 -8.03 -9.54 -5.56
N ASN A 95 -8.79 -10.41 -4.91
CA ASN A 95 -9.75 -10.05 -3.88
C ASN A 95 -9.09 -9.42 -2.65
N LYS A 96 -8.01 -10.02 -2.12
CA LYS A 96 -7.28 -9.49 -0.96
C LYS A 96 -6.76 -8.06 -1.17
N MET A 97 -6.39 -7.74 -2.40
CA MET A 97 -5.94 -6.39 -2.78
C MET A 97 -7.09 -5.37 -2.63
N TYR A 98 -8.28 -5.68 -3.14
CA TYR A 98 -9.43 -4.77 -3.03
C TYR A 98 -9.94 -4.62 -1.60
N GLU A 99 -9.95 -5.71 -0.81
CA GLU A 99 -10.30 -5.67 0.62
C GLU A 99 -9.33 -4.80 1.41
N PHE A 100 -8.04 -4.94 1.15
CA PHE A 100 -7.02 -4.11 1.78
C PHE A 100 -7.20 -2.63 1.41
N LEU A 101 -7.46 -2.31 0.13
CA LEU A 101 -7.70 -0.94 -0.31
C LEU A 101 -8.92 -0.31 0.34
N ASP A 102 -10.01 -1.04 0.43
CA ASP A 102 -11.24 -0.55 1.06
C ASP A 102 -11.00 -0.19 2.53
N ARG A 103 -10.31 -1.04 3.29
CA ARG A 103 -9.93 -0.75 4.68
C ARG A 103 -8.92 0.39 4.79
N LEU A 104 -7.95 0.45 3.89
CA LEU A 104 -6.95 1.50 3.86
C LEU A 104 -7.58 2.88 3.70
N VAL A 105 -8.46 3.05 2.70
CA VAL A 105 -9.06 4.35 2.36
C VAL A 105 -10.11 4.76 3.39
N ASN A 106 -10.98 3.84 3.80
CA ASN A 106 -12.15 4.18 4.63
C ASN A 106 -11.88 4.10 6.14
N ILE A 107 -10.89 3.33 6.58
CA ILE A 107 -10.64 3.10 8.01
C ILE A 107 -9.25 3.60 8.43
N ALA A 108 -8.19 3.18 7.73
CA ALA A 108 -6.83 3.43 8.18
C ALA A 108 -6.38 4.89 7.95
N LEU A 109 -6.57 5.43 6.74
CA LEU A 109 -6.15 6.81 6.42
C LEU A 109 -6.82 7.87 7.30
N PRO A 110 -8.14 7.82 7.57
CA PRO A 110 -8.78 8.79 8.47
C PRO A 110 -8.29 8.74 9.92
N ARG A 111 -7.67 7.64 10.35
CA ARG A 111 -7.12 7.47 11.71
C ARG A 111 -5.70 8.04 11.86
N ILE A 112 -5.07 8.48 10.78
CA ILE A 112 -3.77 9.15 10.85
C ILE A 112 -3.96 10.49 11.54
N LYS A 113 -3.16 10.75 12.59
CA LYS A 113 -3.15 12.02 13.28
C LYS A 113 -2.76 13.14 12.30
N ASP A 114 -3.49 14.24 12.33
CA ASP A 114 -3.27 15.43 11.48
C ASP A 114 -3.24 15.11 9.97
N PHE A 115 -4.10 14.16 9.53
CA PHE A 115 -4.16 13.77 8.13
C PHE A 115 -4.69 14.92 7.26
N ARG A 116 -3.86 15.38 6.31
CA ARG A 116 -4.18 16.47 5.36
C ARG A 116 -4.41 15.96 3.93
N GLY A 117 -4.35 14.66 3.72
CA GLY A 117 -4.44 14.04 2.40
C GLY A 117 -3.11 13.49 1.89
N LEU A 118 -3.18 12.73 0.80
CA LEU A 118 -2.05 12.09 0.15
C LEU A 118 -1.47 13.01 -0.94
N SER A 119 -0.14 13.11 -1.00
CA SER A 119 0.55 13.93 -1.99
C SER A 119 0.44 13.31 -3.39
N PRO A 120 0.02 14.06 -4.43
CA PRO A 120 0.01 13.57 -5.81
C PRO A 120 1.42 13.38 -6.40
N LYS A 121 2.48 13.79 -5.68
CA LYS A 121 3.89 13.61 -6.10
C LYS A 121 4.36 12.15 -6.00
N GLY A 122 3.64 11.27 -5.29
CA GLY A 122 3.99 9.86 -5.11
C GLY A 122 3.83 8.97 -6.36
N PHE A 123 3.41 9.50 -7.51
CA PHE A 123 3.35 8.76 -8.76
C PHE A 123 4.70 8.70 -9.46
N ASP A 124 5.08 7.50 -9.90
CA ASP A 124 6.26 7.28 -10.76
C ASP A 124 5.97 7.61 -12.24
N LYS A 125 6.97 7.39 -13.11
CA LYS A 125 6.86 7.60 -14.56
C LYS A 125 5.88 6.63 -15.24
N PHE A 126 5.64 5.49 -14.63
CA PHE A 126 4.76 4.43 -15.14
C PHE A 126 3.34 4.51 -14.60
N GLY A 127 3.05 5.50 -13.73
CA GLY A 127 1.75 5.67 -13.11
C GLY A 127 1.52 4.80 -11.87
N ASN A 128 2.54 4.13 -11.32
CA ASN A 128 2.42 3.49 -10.02
C ASN A 128 2.42 4.55 -8.91
N TYR A 129 1.71 4.30 -7.83
CA TYR A 129 1.61 5.23 -6.72
C TYR A 129 2.24 4.65 -5.45
N THR A 130 3.12 5.43 -4.81
CA THR A 130 3.83 5.01 -3.60
C THR A 130 3.69 6.07 -2.52
N PHE A 131 3.39 5.65 -1.30
CA PHE A 131 3.40 6.50 -0.12
C PHE A 131 3.78 5.70 1.13
N GLY A 132 4.30 6.40 2.13
CA GLY A 132 4.68 5.83 3.42
C GLY A 132 3.70 6.26 4.51
N ILE A 133 3.40 5.33 5.40
CA ILE A 133 2.67 5.57 6.63
C ILE A 133 3.68 5.49 7.78
N LYS A 134 3.67 6.48 8.67
CA LYS A 134 4.63 6.52 9.79
C LYS A 134 4.33 5.48 10.86
N GLU A 135 3.07 5.14 11.04
CA GLU A 135 2.58 4.31 12.14
C GLU A 135 1.66 3.21 11.63
N HIS A 136 2.08 1.94 11.75
CA HIS A 136 1.25 0.79 11.36
C HIS A 136 0.04 0.55 12.28
N ILE A 137 0.03 1.18 13.46
CA ILE A 137 -1.04 1.10 14.47
C ILE A 137 -2.36 1.74 14.00
N ILE A 138 -2.34 2.51 12.92
CA ILE A 138 -3.59 3.04 12.32
C ILE A 138 -4.55 1.95 11.87
N PHE A 139 -4.04 0.74 11.61
CA PHE A 139 -4.87 -0.41 11.29
C PHE A 139 -5.50 -0.98 12.57
N PRO A 140 -6.84 -1.13 12.63
CA PRO A 140 -7.55 -1.59 13.83
C PRO A 140 -7.20 -3.03 14.24
N GLU A 141 -6.64 -3.81 13.32
CA GLU A 141 -6.22 -5.20 13.55
C GLU A 141 -4.96 -5.31 14.43
N VAL A 142 -4.23 -4.21 14.59
CA VAL A 142 -3.01 -4.14 15.42
C VAL A 142 -3.35 -3.50 16.76
N SER A 143 -3.09 -4.24 17.85
CA SER A 143 -3.29 -3.74 19.21
C SER A 143 -2.10 -2.88 19.64
N PHE A 144 -2.37 -1.67 20.11
CA PHE A 144 -1.35 -0.75 20.66
C PHE A 144 -0.50 -1.39 21.76
N ASP A 145 -1.13 -2.14 22.67
CA ASP A 145 -0.49 -2.77 23.84
C ASP A 145 0.54 -3.85 23.46
N ARG A 146 0.44 -4.43 22.27
CA ARG A 146 1.36 -5.48 21.79
C ARG A 146 2.47 -4.96 20.88
N ALA A 147 2.34 -3.73 20.40
CA ALA A 147 3.34 -3.12 19.55
C ALA A 147 4.50 -2.60 20.40
N GLU A 148 5.56 -3.40 20.55
CA GLU A 148 6.78 -2.99 21.28
C GLU A 148 7.39 -1.70 20.73
N LYS A 149 7.18 -1.41 19.43
CA LYS A 149 7.69 -0.21 18.76
C LYS A 149 6.80 0.16 17.57
N VAL A 150 6.46 1.43 17.46
CA VAL A 150 5.78 1.98 16.29
C VAL A 150 6.69 1.89 15.07
N ARG A 151 6.16 1.35 13.95
CA ARG A 151 6.93 1.15 12.73
C ARG A 151 6.24 1.74 11.53
N GLY A 152 7.05 2.23 10.60
CA GLY A 152 6.56 2.70 9.30
C GLY A 152 6.20 1.56 8.37
N LEU A 153 5.29 1.85 7.46
CA LEU A 153 4.83 0.94 6.42
C LEU A 153 4.81 1.65 5.08
N ASP A 154 5.53 1.13 4.11
CA ASP A 154 5.51 1.61 2.74
C ASP A 154 4.44 0.86 1.95
N ILE A 155 3.59 1.59 1.24
CA ILE A 155 2.53 1.04 0.40
C ILE A 155 2.77 1.45 -1.04
N ILE A 156 2.91 0.46 -1.92
CA ILE A 156 3.14 0.63 -3.34
C ILE A 156 1.95 0.04 -4.09
N ILE A 157 1.21 0.88 -4.80
CA ILE A 157 0.07 0.49 -5.63
C ILE A 157 0.55 0.43 -7.08
N VAL A 158 0.63 -0.77 -7.62
CA VAL A 158 1.04 -0.99 -9.01
C VAL A 158 -0.20 -0.96 -9.89
N ILE A 159 -0.22 0.00 -10.81
CA ILE A 159 -1.35 0.27 -11.69
C ILE A 159 -0.94 -0.01 -13.13
N LYS A 160 -1.76 -0.76 -13.85
CA LYS A 160 -1.63 -0.92 -15.28
C LYS A 160 -2.44 0.18 -15.97
N ALA A 161 -1.75 1.20 -16.45
CA ALA A 161 -2.33 2.35 -17.17
C ALA A 161 -1.44 2.75 -18.32
N ILE A 162 -1.96 3.53 -19.27
CA ILE A 162 -1.20 4.06 -20.40
C ILE A 162 -0.38 5.28 -19.94
N ASN A 163 -1.02 6.18 -19.16
CA ASN A 163 -0.44 7.43 -18.68
C ASN A 163 -0.66 7.60 -17.18
N LYS A 164 0.17 8.44 -16.55
CA LYS A 164 0.05 8.84 -15.14
C LYS A 164 -1.32 9.44 -14.81
N GLU A 165 -1.89 10.24 -15.71
CA GLU A 165 -3.20 10.88 -15.53
C GLU A 165 -4.33 9.85 -15.41
N HIS A 166 -4.26 8.76 -16.16
CA HIS A 166 -5.22 7.67 -16.06
C HIS A 166 -5.15 6.97 -14.69
N SER A 167 -3.93 6.82 -14.16
CA SER A 167 -3.71 6.23 -12.82
C SER A 167 -4.24 7.14 -11.73
N PHE A 168 -4.05 8.45 -11.85
CA PHE A 168 -4.57 9.44 -10.91
C PHE A 168 -6.10 9.41 -10.88
N ALA A 169 -6.74 9.49 -12.06
CA ALA A 169 -8.19 9.43 -12.19
C ALA A 169 -8.80 8.12 -11.63
N LEU A 170 -8.09 6.99 -11.80
CA LEU A 170 -8.49 5.72 -11.19
C LEU A 170 -8.52 5.79 -9.67
N LEU A 171 -7.43 6.25 -9.04
CA LEU A 171 -7.36 6.34 -7.59
C LEU A 171 -8.33 7.39 -7.03
N GLU A 172 -8.53 8.51 -7.72
CA GLU A 172 -9.51 9.52 -7.37
C GLU A 172 -10.94 8.93 -7.34
N LYS A 173 -11.33 8.18 -8.39
CA LYS A 173 -12.63 7.47 -8.42
C LYS A 173 -12.74 6.36 -7.38
N MET A 174 -11.63 5.86 -6.84
CA MET A 174 -11.59 4.94 -5.69
C MET A 174 -11.59 5.67 -4.33
N ASN A 175 -11.91 6.97 -4.32
CA ASN A 175 -11.97 7.82 -3.13
C ASN A 175 -10.63 7.96 -2.38
N PHE A 176 -9.49 7.88 -3.07
CA PHE A 176 -8.22 8.23 -2.46
C PHE A 176 -8.21 9.72 -2.10
N PRO A 177 -7.92 10.07 -0.83
CA PRO A 177 -7.95 11.44 -0.35
C PRO A 177 -6.68 12.19 -0.75
N PHE A 178 -6.58 12.61 -2.01
CA PHE A 178 -5.48 13.46 -2.48
C PHE A 178 -5.66 14.90 -2.00
N ILE A 179 -4.54 15.55 -1.71
CA ILE A 179 -4.49 16.99 -1.44
C ILE A 179 -4.92 17.73 -2.71
N LYS A 180 -5.94 18.57 -2.61
CA LYS A 180 -6.36 19.44 -3.73
C LYS A 180 -5.29 20.47 -4.02
N LYS A 181 -5.05 20.76 -5.32
CA LYS A 181 -4.17 21.87 -5.72
C LYS A 181 -4.76 23.18 -5.19
N GLY A 182 -4.18 23.73 -4.14
CA GLY A 182 -4.61 25.00 -3.53
C GLY A 182 -4.50 25.06 -2.01
N ASP A 183 -4.31 23.92 -1.34
CA ASP A 183 -4.17 23.86 0.12
C ASP A 183 -2.69 23.78 0.56
N ASN A 184 -1.82 24.62 -0.02
CA ASN A 184 -0.44 24.84 0.44
C ASN A 184 -0.34 26.13 1.21
#